data_a4d4c79d4b218527917a462afeceeb56
#
_entry.id   a4d4c79d4b218527917a462afeceeb56
#
_cell.length_a   1.000
_cell.length_b   1.000
_cell.length_c   1.000
_cell.angle_alpha   90.00
_cell.angle_beta   90.00
_cell.angle_gamma   90.00
#
_symmetry.space_group_name_H-M   'P 1'
#
loop_
_entity.id
_entity.type
_entity.pdbx_description
1 polymer ?
#
loop_
_entity_poly.entity_id
_entity_poly.type
_entity_poly.pdbx_seq_one_letter_code
_entity_poly.pdbx_strand_id
1 'polypeptide(L)'
;SFVALTFTPMLATKLLKRREKKNWFYRKTEPFFEGLNTIYAKSLNAFLNHKIWSIPIVILLFGSIGYFWKNIRSELSPLEDRSMISVNMRGPEGATFEFIRDYADRIEQIADSIAPEKQSIMTRSWEGGGSLNLILSDIKERERSQMEIAETLSKEVRKETLARAFVQQQSTFGGRRGGMPIQYVLQAPTLDKLQEFLPTFMQKVNESPVFQMADVNLRFTKPEARIEIDRDKASLLGVSTRNIAQTLQYALSGQRMGYFYMNGKQYQILGEINRQQRNTPVDLKSIYVRSNNGEMIQLDNLVKVTENVAPPQLYRY
;
A
#
# COMPACT_ATOMS: atom_id res chain seq x y z
N SER A 1 -13.71 -9.90 -40.29
CA SER A 1 -13.40 -10.99 -41.28
C SER A 1 -14.01 -10.71 -42.67
N PHE A 2 -15.25 -10.19 -42.77
CA PHE A 2 -15.89 -9.90 -44.07
C PHE A 2 -15.06 -8.94 -44.94
N VAL A 3 -14.58 -7.82 -44.38
CA VAL A 3 -13.74 -6.84 -45.13
C VAL A 3 -12.44 -7.47 -45.58
N ALA A 4 -11.79 -8.30 -44.77
CA ALA A 4 -10.54 -8.95 -45.13
C ALA A 4 -10.70 -10.00 -46.28
N LEU A 5 -11.81 -10.70 -46.31
CA LEU A 5 -12.06 -11.78 -47.27
C LEU A 5 -12.67 -11.31 -48.61
N THR A 6 -13.37 -10.17 -48.59
CA THR A 6 -14.06 -9.67 -49.79
C THR A 6 -13.49 -8.36 -50.31
N PHE A 7 -13.37 -7.34 -49.47
CA PHE A 7 -12.98 -5.99 -49.87
C PHE A 7 -11.50 -5.92 -50.22
N THR A 8 -10.63 -6.58 -49.45
CA THR A 8 -9.17 -6.57 -49.71
C THR A 8 -8.80 -7.25 -51.05
N PRO A 9 -9.29 -8.45 -51.38
CA PRO A 9 -9.04 -9.05 -52.70
C PRO A 9 -9.60 -8.21 -53.85
N MET A 10 -10.80 -7.63 -53.69
CA MET A 10 -11.42 -6.77 -54.70
C MET A 10 -10.58 -5.51 -54.97
N LEU A 11 -10.10 -4.85 -53.90
CA LEU A 11 -9.22 -3.70 -54.06
C LEU A 11 -7.87 -4.10 -54.66
N ALA A 12 -7.32 -5.23 -54.27
CA ALA A 12 -6.08 -5.73 -54.81
C ALA A 12 -6.16 -5.93 -56.33
N THR A 13 -7.24 -6.50 -56.87
CA THR A 13 -7.41 -6.68 -58.29
C THR A 13 -7.58 -5.37 -59.08
N LYS A 14 -8.14 -4.31 -58.44
CA LYS A 14 -8.34 -3.00 -59.06
C LYS A 14 -7.12 -2.07 -58.94
N LEU A 15 -6.43 -2.10 -57.82
CA LEU A 15 -5.33 -1.19 -57.52
C LEU A 15 -3.96 -1.72 -57.95
N LEU A 16 -3.76 -3.05 -57.87
CA LEU A 16 -2.49 -3.69 -58.26
C LEU A 16 -2.44 -3.89 -59.76
N LYS A 17 -1.86 -2.92 -60.46
CA LYS A 17 -1.53 -3.08 -61.88
C LYS A 17 -0.17 -3.78 -62.05
N ARG A 18 -0.12 -4.85 -62.85
CA ARG A 18 1.14 -5.51 -63.21
C ARG A 18 2.02 -4.53 -63.98
N ARG A 19 3.08 -4.04 -63.35
CA ARG A 19 4.07 -3.16 -64.03
C ARG A 19 5.05 -4.04 -64.79
N GLU A 20 5.07 -3.90 -66.09
CA GLU A 20 6.01 -4.63 -66.98
C GLU A 20 7.47 -4.15 -66.85
N LYS A 21 7.66 -2.91 -66.41
CA LYS A 21 9.03 -2.36 -66.20
C LYS A 21 9.38 -2.43 -64.73
N LYS A 22 10.35 -3.32 -64.39
CA LYS A 22 10.89 -3.46 -63.03
C LYS A 22 11.70 -2.20 -62.67
N ASN A 23 11.36 -1.55 -61.57
CA ASN A 23 12.05 -0.38 -61.05
C ASN A 23 13.46 -0.74 -60.57
N TRP A 24 14.40 0.18 -60.56
CA TRP A 24 15.81 -0.06 -60.17
C TRP A 24 15.89 -0.71 -58.75
N PHE A 25 15.09 -0.27 -57.82
CA PHE A 25 15.02 -0.86 -56.48
C PHE A 25 14.58 -2.33 -56.50
N TYR A 26 13.57 -2.65 -57.30
CA TYR A 26 13.08 -4.03 -57.46
C TYR A 26 14.15 -4.93 -58.05
N ARG A 27 14.88 -4.48 -59.08
CA ARG A 27 15.97 -5.23 -59.68
C ARG A 27 17.13 -5.52 -58.73
N LYS A 28 17.39 -4.64 -57.76
CA LYS A 28 18.45 -4.81 -56.75
C LYS A 28 18.03 -5.71 -55.59
N THR A 29 16.74 -5.73 -55.24
CA THR A 29 16.22 -6.55 -54.13
C THR A 29 15.69 -7.91 -54.57
N GLU A 30 15.29 -8.07 -55.83
CA GLU A 30 14.77 -9.32 -56.42
C GLU A 30 15.70 -10.53 -56.19
N PRO A 31 17.02 -10.46 -56.44
CA PRO A 31 17.91 -11.60 -56.24
C PRO A 31 17.96 -12.07 -54.80
N PHE A 32 17.81 -11.14 -53.84
CA PHE A 32 17.73 -11.47 -52.40
C PHE A 32 16.48 -12.30 -52.11
N PHE A 33 15.31 -11.86 -52.58
CA PHE A 33 14.06 -12.57 -52.38
C PHE A 33 13.98 -13.89 -53.14
N GLU A 34 14.54 -13.95 -54.36
CA GLU A 34 14.66 -15.20 -55.11
C GLU A 34 15.60 -16.19 -54.41
N GLY A 35 16.72 -15.71 -53.87
CA GLY A 35 17.62 -16.51 -53.04
C GLY A 35 16.90 -17.07 -51.80
N LEU A 36 16.13 -16.21 -51.10
CA LEU A 36 15.36 -16.63 -49.95
C LEU A 36 14.28 -17.68 -50.29
N ASN A 37 13.56 -17.46 -51.39
CA ASN A 37 12.58 -18.42 -51.89
C ASN A 37 13.22 -19.77 -52.28
N THR A 38 14.40 -19.71 -52.89
CA THR A 38 15.13 -20.92 -53.29
C THR A 38 15.63 -21.72 -52.08
N ILE A 39 16.14 -21.02 -51.04
CA ILE A 39 16.56 -21.64 -49.79
C ILE A 39 15.33 -22.26 -49.09
N TYR A 40 14.23 -21.52 -49.03
CA TYR A 40 12.98 -22.00 -48.43
C TYR A 40 12.45 -23.25 -49.17
N ALA A 41 12.37 -23.21 -50.52
CA ALA A 41 11.92 -24.34 -51.31
C ALA A 41 12.80 -25.58 -51.14
N LYS A 42 14.15 -25.39 -51.11
CA LYS A 42 15.09 -26.49 -50.85
C LYS A 42 14.93 -27.08 -49.45
N SER A 43 14.83 -26.24 -48.44
CA SER A 43 14.67 -26.69 -47.06
C SER A 43 13.32 -27.39 -46.85
N LEU A 44 12.26 -26.86 -47.43
CA LEU A 44 10.93 -27.47 -47.40
C LEU A 44 10.91 -28.83 -48.07
N ASN A 45 11.50 -28.96 -49.28
CA ASN A 45 11.60 -30.24 -49.97
C ASN A 45 12.43 -31.26 -49.20
N ALA A 46 13.55 -30.84 -48.63
CA ALA A 46 14.36 -31.71 -47.77
C ALA A 46 13.57 -32.19 -46.55
N PHE A 47 12.80 -31.32 -45.92
CA PHE A 47 11.94 -31.66 -44.78
C PHE A 47 10.81 -32.62 -45.19
N LEU A 48 10.11 -32.35 -46.30
CA LEU A 48 9.04 -33.21 -46.82
C LEU A 48 9.53 -34.61 -47.23
N ASN A 49 10.72 -34.71 -47.77
CA ASN A 49 11.33 -35.99 -48.09
C ASN A 49 11.69 -36.81 -46.86
N HIS A 50 11.96 -36.13 -45.73
CA HIS A 50 12.29 -36.75 -44.45
C HIS A 50 11.22 -36.45 -43.40
N LYS A 51 9.94 -36.59 -43.79
CA LYS A 51 8.78 -36.25 -42.94
C LYS A 51 8.78 -36.90 -41.55
N ILE A 52 9.50 -38.01 -41.37
CA ILE A 52 9.63 -38.69 -40.07
C ILE A 52 10.32 -37.81 -39.01
N TRP A 53 11.14 -36.83 -39.45
CA TRP A 53 11.76 -35.86 -38.54
C TRP A 53 10.79 -34.88 -37.93
N SER A 54 9.55 -34.77 -38.44
CA SER A 54 8.51 -33.95 -37.83
C SER A 54 8.11 -34.47 -36.43
N ILE A 55 8.15 -35.78 -36.22
CA ILE A 55 7.77 -36.40 -34.97
C ILE A 55 8.70 -35.97 -33.82
N PRO A 56 10.03 -36.14 -33.88
CA PRO A 56 10.94 -35.68 -32.83
C PRO A 56 10.89 -34.16 -32.64
N ILE A 57 10.70 -33.36 -33.69
CA ILE A 57 10.54 -31.91 -33.56
C ILE A 57 9.28 -31.57 -32.74
N VAL A 58 8.15 -32.21 -33.03
CA VAL A 58 6.90 -32.02 -32.29
C VAL A 58 7.06 -32.43 -30.82
N ILE A 59 7.70 -33.59 -30.59
CA ILE A 59 7.99 -34.06 -29.22
C ILE A 59 8.87 -33.04 -28.46
N LEU A 60 9.90 -32.53 -29.10
CA LEU A 60 10.78 -31.53 -28.52
C LEU A 60 10.06 -30.23 -28.20
N LEU A 61 9.15 -29.77 -29.09
CA LEU A 61 8.32 -28.59 -28.86
C LEU A 61 7.37 -28.79 -27.68
N PHE A 62 6.66 -29.91 -27.62
CA PHE A 62 5.79 -30.20 -26.48
C PHE A 62 6.57 -30.39 -25.19
N GLY A 63 7.74 -31.03 -25.26
CA GLY A 63 8.66 -31.15 -24.13
C GLY A 63 9.16 -29.80 -23.63
N SER A 64 9.50 -28.90 -24.52
CA SER A 64 9.93 -27.53 -24.16
C SER A 64 8.78 -26.71 -23.55
N ILE A 65 7.56 -26.84 -24.07
CA ILE A 65 6.37 -26.21 -23.48
C ILE A 65 6.17 -26.73 -22.04
N GLY A 66 6.23 -28.04 -21.83
CA GLY A 66 6.11 -28.61 -20.49
C GLY A 66 7.22 -28.16 -19.53
N TYR A 67 8.45 -28.08 -20.03
CA TYR A 67 9.58 -27.58 -19.27
C TYR A 67 9.40 -26.12 -18.87
N PHE A 68 9.04 -25.24 -19.80
CA PHE A 68 8.79 -23.84 -19.51
C PHE A 68 7.59 -23.64 -18.60
N TRP A 69 6.49 -24.38 -18.81
CA TRP A 69 5.31 -24.33 -17.94
C TRP A 69 5.65 -24.61 -16.48
N LYS A 70 6.54 -25.57 -16.24
CA LYS A 70 6.96 -25.94 -14.88
C LYS A 70 7.92 -24.93 -14.24
N ASN A 71 8.79 -24.31 -15.04
CA ASN A 71 9.89 -23.47 -14.55
C ASN A 71 9.62 -21.96 -14.63
N ILE A 72 8.70 -21.53 -15.48
CA ILE A 72 8.34 -20.11 -15.56
C ILE A 72 7.41 -19.79 -14.38
N ARG A 73 7.77 -18.78 -13.60
CA ARG A 73 6.93 -18.26 -12.54
C ARG A 73 5.63 -17.71 -13.12
N SER A 74 4.49 -18.12 -12.54
CA SER A 74 3.18 -17.59 -12.92
C SER A 74 3.00 -16.20 -12.31
N GLU A 75 3.42 -15.19 -13.02
CA GLU A 75 3.25 -13.77 -12.63
C GLU A 75 2.33 -13.09 -13.62
N LEU A 76 1.44 -12.23 -13.11
CA LEU A 76 0.51 -11.48 -13.97
C LEU A 76 1.26 -10.43 -14.81
N SER A 77 2.29 -9.84 -14.23
CA SER A 77 3.22 -8.91 -14.88
C SER A 77 4.48 -8.79 -14.01
N PRO A 78 5.67 -8.78 -14.60
CA PRO A 78 6.88 -8.45 -13.88
C PRO A 78 6.81 -7.01 -13.33
N LEU A 79 7.49 -6.78 -12.21
CA LEU A 79 7.62 -5.44 -11.67
C LEU A 79 8.42 -4.57 -12.64
N GLU A 80 7.83 -3.47 -13.06
CA GLU A 80 8.48 -2.47 -13.88
C GLU A 80 9.19 -1.43 -13.01
N ASP A 81 10.32 -0.96 -13.50
CA ASP A 81 10.99 0.18 -12.90
C ASP A 81 10.25 1.47 -13.28
N ARG A 82 9.56 2.05 -12.30
CA ARG A 82 8.78 3.29 -12.44
C ARG A 82 9.41 4.46 -11.70
N SER A 83 10.65 4.30 -11.28
CA SER A 83 11.39 5.30 -10.51
C SER A 83 10.66 5.75 -9.25
N MET A 84 9.83 4.87 -8.64
CA MET A 84 9.08 5.18 -7.43
C MET A 84 9.01 3.99 -6.48
N ILE A 85 9.47 4.20 -5.25
CA ILE A 85 9.37 3.23 -4.15
C ILE A 85 8.49 3.84 -3.07
N SER A 86 7.53 3.07 -2.56
CA SER A 86 6.66 3.49 -1.46
C SER A 86 7.02 2.72 -0.19
N VAL A 87 7.10 3.42 0.92
CA VAL A 87 7.25 2.81 2.25
C VAL A 87 6.00 3.13 3.05
N ASN A 88 5.24 2.12 3.41
CA ASN A 88 4.07 2.28 4.27
C ASN A 88 4.46 1.98 5.71
N MET A 89 4.14 2.89 6.59
CA MET A 89 4.45 2.82 8.02
C MET A 89 3.18 2.59 8.82
N ARG A 90 3.25 1.70 9.80
CA ARG A 90 2.14 1.42 10.71
C ARG A 90 2.67 1.36 12.14
N GLY A 91 2.18 2.26 12.97
CA GLY A 91 2.47 2.30 14.40
C GLY A 91 1.77 1.19 15.19
N PRO A 92 2.12 1.05 16.46
CA PRO A 92 1.30 0.28 17.41
C PRO A 92 -0.09 0.92 17.54
N GLU A 93 -1.06 0.15 18.02
CA GLU A 93 -2.40 0.67 18.25
C GLU A 93 -2.37 1.81 19.29
N GLY A 94 -3.04 2.91 18.97
CA GLY A 94 -3.02 4.13 19.80
C GLY A 94 -1.79 5.02 19.57
N ALA A 95 -0.93 4.72 18.59
CA ALA A 95 0.21 5.58 18.26
C ALA A 95 -0.25 6.99 17.88
N THR A 96 0.33 7.99 18.54
CA THR A 96 0.02 9.40 18.30
C THR A 96 0.66 9.87 16.98
N PHE A 97 0.18 11.00 16.48
CA PHE A 97 0.76 11.65 15.30
C PHE A 97 2.27 11.91 15.47
N GLU A 98 2.71 12.36 16.67
CA GLU A 98 4.12 12.67 16.93
C GLU A 98 5.00 11.43 16.88
N PHE A 99 4.51 10.33 17.50
CA PHE A 99 5.23 9.06 17.43
C PHE A 99 5.44 8.62 15.98
N ILE A 100 4.40 8.73 15.16
CA ILE A 100 4.50 8.38 13.73
C ILE A 100 5.38 9.35 12.97
N ARG A 101 5.31 10.66 13.26
CA ARG A 101 6.18 11.66 12.65
C ARG A 101 7.65 11.36 12.94
N ASP A 102 8.00 11.17 14.22
CA ASP A 102 9.37 10.90 14.64
C ASP A 102 9.90 9.59 14.06
N TYR A 103 9.03 8.60 13.90
CA TYR A 103 9.35 7.36 13.21
C TYR A 103 9.53 7.58 11.70
N ALA A 104 8.66 8.36 11.08
CA ALA A 104 8.74 8.69 9.66
C ALA A 104 10.02 9.47 9.32
N ASP A 105 10.44 10.39 10.19
CA ASP A 105 11.71 11.13 10.06
C ASP A 105 12.93 10.18 10.06
N ARG A 106 12.90 9.12 10.89
CA ARG A 106 13.95 8.09 10.89
C ARG A 106 13.96 7.28 9.58
N ILE A 107 12.78 6.87 9.11
CA ILE A 107 12.67 6.12 7.84
C ILE A 107 13.10 6.99 6.67
N GLU A 108 12.81 8.30 6.72
CA GLU A 108 13.26 9.26 5.72
C GLU A 108 14.80 9.38 5.70
N GLN A 109 15.45 9.48 6.87
CA GLN A 109 16.91 9.50 6.98
C GLN A 109 17.56 8.21 6.43
N ILE A 110 16.95 7.05 6.71
CA ILE A 110 17.39 5.77 6.15
C ILE A 110 17.25 5.79 4.61
N ALA A 111 16.11 6.21 4.09
CA ALA A 111 15.87 6.30 2.65
C ALA A 111 16.81 7.28 1.97
N ASP A 112 17.08 8.41 2.63
CA ASP A 112 18.01 9.45 2.18
C ASP A 112 19.43 8.92 2.02
N SER A 113 19.89 8.14 3.01
CA SER A 113 21.25 7.59 3.03
C SER A 113 21.43 6.44 2.00
N ILE A 114 20.39 5.65 1.76
CA ILE A 114 20.45 4.48 0.87
C ILE A 114 20.32 4.86 -0.60
N ALA A 115 19.53 5.87 -0.90
CA ALA A 115 19.21 6.27 -2.26
C ALA A 115 19.75 7.65 -2.61
N PRO A 116 21.05 7.79 -2.88
CA PRO A 116 21.62 9.04 -3.38
C PRO A 116 21.03 9.42 -4.75
N GLU A 117 20.51 8.45 -5.52
CA GLU A 117 19.86 8.65 -6.81
C GLU A 117 18.42 9.18 -6.71
N LYS A 118 17.98 9.59 -5.51
CA LYS A 118 16.66 10.18 -5.33
C LYS A 118 16.54 11.55 -6.00
N GLN A 119 15.39 11.80 -6.57
CA GLN A 119 14.98 13.13 -7.03
C GLN A 119 14.25 13.88 -5.91
N SER A 120 13.36 13.18 -5.19
CA SER A 120 12.61 13.75 -4.06
C SER A 120 12.08 12.67 -3.13
N ILE A 121 11.82 13.07 -1.88
CA ILE A 121 11.13 12.26 -0.89
C ILE A 121 9.85 13.01 -0.49
N MET A 122 8.73 12.29 -0.43
CA MET A 122 7.47 12.83 0.06
C MET A 122 6.98 11.98 1.22
N THR A 123 7.03 12.55 2.42
CA THR A 123 6.59 11.88 3.65
C THR A 123 5.25 12.43 4.10
N ARG A 124 4.35 11.55 4.53
CA ARG A 124 3.05 11.87 5.11
C ARG A 124 2.86 11.06 6.37
N SER A 125 2.45 11.73 7.44
CA SER A 125 2.16 11.11 8.73
C SER A 125 0.74 11.43 9.17
N TRP A 126 0.09 10.46 9.82
CA TRP A 126 -1.23 10.59 10.45
C TRP A 126 -1.26 9.72 11.71
N GLU A 127 -2.31 9.83 12.50
CA GLU A 127 -2.47 8.97 13.68
C GLU A 127 -2.47 7.49 13.30
N GLY A 128 -1.60 6.71 13.94
CA GLY A 128 -1.46 5.27 13.72
C GLY A 128 -0.67 4.86 12.49
N GLY A 129 -0.29 5.77 11.58
CA GLY A 129 0.46 5.38 10.40
C GLY A 129 1.06 6.52 9.58
N GLY A 130 1.80 6.14 8.56
CA GLY A 130 2.42 7.07 7.63
C GLY A 130 2.77 6.42 6.29
N SER A 131 3.18 7.23 5.35
CA SER A 131 3.71 6.78 4.06
C SER A 131 4.84 7.67 3.60
N LEU A 132 5.87 7.05 3.04
CA LEU A 132 6.97 7.73 2.37
C LEU A 132 7.01 7.28 0.92
N ASN A 133 7.02 8.21 -0.01
CA ASN A 133 7.23 7.97 -1.42
C ASN A 133 8.59 8.52 -1.82
N LEU A 134 9.49 7.61 -2.19
CA LEU A 134 10.81 7.91 -2.70
C LEU A 134 10.73 7.93 -4.23
N ILE A 135 10.95 9.09 -4.81
CA ILE A 135 11.01 9.29 -6.25
C ILE A 135 12.47 9.29 -6.66
N LEU A 136 12.82 8.36 -7.54
CA LEU A 136 14.18 8.19 -8.06
C LEU A 136 14.38 9.02 -9.35
N SER A 137 15.62 9.32 -9.68
CA SER A 137 16.01 9.86 -10.98
C SER A 137 15.60 8.92 -12.12
N ASP A 138 15.60 9.43 -13.35
CA ASP A 138 15.31 8.61 -14.53
C ASP A 138 16.25 7.39 -14.57
N ILE A 139 15.73 6.26 -15.05
CA ILE A 139 16.49 5.00 -15.14
C ILE A 139 17.80 5.14 -15.95
N LYS A 140 17.85 6.10 -16.86
CA LYS A 140 19.04 6.39 -17.67
C LYS A 140 20.12 7.17 -16.94
N GLU A 141 19.78 7.80 -15.82
CA GLU A 141 20.65 8.66 -15.03
C GLU A 141 21.18 8.00 -13.76
N ARG A 142 20.79 6.73 -13.50
CA ARG A 142 21.19 6.00 -12.30
C ARG A 142 21.78 4.63 -12.66
N GLU A 143 22.68 4.16 -11.80
CA GLU A 143 23.34 2.87 -11.98
C GLU A 143 22.50 1.71 -11.44
N ARG A 144 21.81 1.94 -10.30
CA ARG A 144 21.01 0.91 -9.62
C ARG A 144 19.56 0.94 -10.07
N SER A 145 18.99 -0.26 -10.26
CA SER A 145 17.57 -0.42 -10.54
C SER A 145 16.71 -0.07 -9.31
N GLN A 146 15.45 0.28 -9.54
CA GLN A 146 14.47 0.45 -8.47
C GLN A 146 14.38 -0.78 -7.55
N MET A 147 14.52 -2.00 -8.12
CA MET A 147 14.43 -3.25 -7.38
C MET A 147 15.60 -3.41 -6.40
N GLU A 148 16.82 -3.10 -6.81
CA GLU A 148 18.02 -3.17 -5.96
C GLU A 148 17.95 -2.16 -4.81
N ILE A 149 17.51 -0.93 -5.11
CA ILE A 149 17.31 0.10 -4.09
C ILE A 149 16.21 -0.31 -3.12
N ALA A 150 15.08 -0.83 -3.61
CA ALA A 150 13.96 -1.28 -2.78
C ALA A 150 14.35 -2.47 -1.88
N GLU A 151 15.17 -3.41 -2.39
CA GLU A 151 15.66 -4.54 -1.59
C GLU A 151 16.58 -4.07 -0.46
N THR A 152 17.52 -3.17 -0.77
CA THR A 152 18.45 -2.59 0.21
C THR A 152 17.67 -1.81 1.27
N LEU A 153 16.74 -0.96 0.84
CA LEU A 153 15.87 -0.19 1.72
C LEU A 153 15.03 -1.10 2.62
N SER A 154 14.49 -2.19 2.06
CA SER A 154 13.69 -3.16 2.82
C SER A 154 14.51 -3.85 3.92
N LYS A 155 15.79 -4.14 3.68
CA LYS A 155 16.68 -4.75 4.66
C LYS A 155 16.97 -3.81 5.82
N GLU A 156 17.22 -2.53 5.54
CA GLU A 156 17.52 -1.54 6.57
C GLU A 156 16.27 -1.13 7.37
N VAL A 157 15.17 -0.89 6.70
CA VAL A 157 13.90 -0.53 7.35
C VAL A 157 13.40 -1.63 8.30
N ARG A 158 13.68 -2.91 8.01
CA ARG A 158 13.33 -4.03 8.92
C ARG A 158 14.11 -4.03 10.23
N LYS A 159 15.23 -3.36 10.32
CA LYS A 159 16.01 -3.25 11.58
C LYS A 159 15.33 -2.29 12.58
N GLU A 160 14.46 -1.42 12.08
CA GLU A 160 13.70 -0.51 12.93
C GLU A 160 12.54 -1.27 13.62
N THR A 161 12.59 -1.30 14.95
CA THR A 161 11.66 -2.08 15.78
C THR A 161 10.56 -1.26 16.45
N LEU A 162 10.63 0.07 16.40
CA LEU A 162 9.67 0.97 17.06
C LEU A 162 8.27 0.87 16.48
N ALA A 163 8.19 0.73 15.17
CA ALA A 163 6.95 0.53 14.43
C ALA A 163 7.23 -0.38 13.21
N ARG A 164 6.21 -0.69 12.45
CA ARG A 164 6.36 -1.52 11.25
C ARG A 164 6.40 -0.66 10.01
N ALA A 165 7.40 -0.88 9.17
CA ALA A 165 7.47 -0.23 7.86
C ALA A 165 7.65 -1.29 6.76
N PHE A 166 6.98 -1.06 5.64
CA PHE A 166 6.90 -1.99 4.51
C PHE A 166 7.28 -1.27 3.23
N VAL A 167 8.35 -1.74 2.61
CA VAL A 167 8.77 -1.24 1.30
C VAL A 167 7.93 -1.93 0.24
N GLN A 168 7.23 -1.15 -0.57
CA GLN A 168 6.37 -1.63 -1.65
C GLN A 168 6.77 -1.01 -2.97
N GLN A 169 6.76 -1.83 -4.00
CA GLN A 169 6.86 -1.38 -5.38
C GLN A 169 5.48 -1.50 -6.04
N GLN A 170 5.12 -0.53 -6.85
CA GLN A 170 3.83 -0.57 -7.54
C GLN A 170 3.84 -1.65 -8.61
N SER A 171 2.83 -2.53 -8.56
CA SER A 171 2.60 -3.48 -9.65
C SER A 171 2.03 -2.77 -10.87
N THR A 172 2.35 -3.28 -12.07
CA THR A 172 1.92 -2.71 -13.35
C THR A 172 0.41 -2.81 -13.55
N PHE A 173 -0.20 -3.89 -13.05
CA PHE A 173 -1.63 -4.15 -13.17
C PHE A 173 -2.26 -4.50 -11.82
N GLY A 174 -3.49 -4.02 -11.58
CA GLY A 174 -4.38 -4.52 -10.55
C GLY A 174 -4.07 -4.16 -9.10
N GLY A 175 -3.02 -3.40 -8.83
CA GLY A 175 -2.68 -3.01 -7.46
C GLY A 175 -3.58 -1.91 -6.91
N ARG A 176 -4.42 -2.19 -5.92
CA ARG A 176 -4.96 -1.14 -5.05
C ARG A 176 -3.77 -0.45 -4.38
N ARG A 177 -3.74 0.89 -4.44
CA ARG A 177 -2.72 1.69 -3.75
C ARG A 177 -2.71 1.31 -2.26
N GLY A 178 -1.61 0.70 -1.79
CA GLY A 178 -1.35 0.50 -0.37
C GLY A 178 -1.76 -0.84 0.25
N GLY A 179 -2.12 -1.87 -0.52
CA GLY A 179 -2.41 -3.21 0.00
C GLY A 179 -1.25 -4.20 -0.20
N MET A 180 -1.15 -5.20 0.67
CA MET A 180 -0.26 -6.35 0.44
C MET A 180 -0.76 -7.17 -0.76
N PRO A 181 0.14 -7.81 -1.54
CA PRO A 181 -0.22 -8.54 -2.76
C PRO A 181 -1.15 -9.72 -2.50
N ILE A 182 -1.06 -10.32 -1.32
CA ILE A 182 -1.92 -11.44 -0.89
C ILE A 182 -2.77 -10.97 0.27
N GLN A 183 -4.09 -11.12 0.16
CA GLN A 183 -5.04 -10.74 1.20
C GLN A 183 -5.96 -11.92 1.49
N TYR A 184 -6.02 -12.32 2.75
CA TYR A 184 -6.93 -13.34 3.25
C TYR A 184 -7.96 -12.72 4.19
N VAL A 185 -9.20 -13.17 4.08
CA VAL A 185 -10.27 -12.81 5.01
C VAL A 185 -10.54 -14.00 5.92
N LEU A 186 -10.21 -13.85 7.20
CA LEU A 186 -10.55 -14.84 8.23
C LEU A 186 -11.92 -14.50 8.81
N GLN A 187 -12.80 -15.48 8.84
CA GLN A 187 -14.15 -15.35 9.38
C GLN A 187 -14.37 -16.33 10.53
N ALA A 188 -15.03 -15.86 11.58
CA ALA A 188 -15.48 -16.72 12.67
C ALA A 188 -16.87 -16.26 13.15
N PRO A 189 -17.65 -17.14 13.80
CA PRO A 189 -18.99 -16.79 14.29
C PRO A 189 -19.00 -15.70 15.35
N THR A 190 -17.93 -15.61 16.16
CA THR A 190 -17.80 -14.62 17.22
C THR A 190 -16.40 -13.99 17.20
N LEU A 191 -16.30 -12.77 17.74
CA LEU A 191 -15.03 -12.05 17.83
C LEU A 191 -14.04 -12.76 18.77
N ASP A 192 -14.55 -13.38 19.86
CA ASP A 192 -13.73 -14.10 20.84
C ASP A 192 -12.99 -15.27 20.18
N LYS A 193 -13.63 -16.00 19.27
CA LYS A 193 -12.97 -17.08 18.52
C LYS A 193 -11.89 -16.57 17.60
N LEU A 194 -12.07 -15.39 17.00
CA LEU A 194 -11.01 -14.75 16.21
C LEU A 194 -9.84 -14.33 17.09
N GLN A 195 -10.12 -13.78 18.27
CA GLN A 195 -9.09 -13.38 19.25
C GLN A 195 -8.26 -14.56 19.71
N GLU A 196 -8.87 -15.71 19.95
CA GLU A 196 -8.20 -16.95 20.37
C GLU A 196 -7.34 -17.55 19.23
N PHE A 197 -7.89 -17.59 18.02
CA PHE A 197 -7.25 -18.25 16.88
C PHE A 197 -6.12 -17.42 16.25
N LEU A 198 -6.29 -16.10 16.20
CA LEU A 198 -5.43 -15.18 15.45
C LEU A 198 -3.94 -15.23 15.84
N PRO A 199 -3.55 -15.30 17.13
CA PRO A 199 -2.13 -15.38 17.52
C PRO A 199 -1.46 -16.63 16.97
N THR A 200 -2.12 -17.79 17.10
CA THR A 200 -1.58 -19.07 16.60
C THR A 200 -1.45 -19.08 15.07
N PHE A 201 -2.42 -18.50 14.38
CA PHE A 201 -2.37 -18.35 12.92
C PHE A 201 -1.21 -17.45 12.51
N MET A 202 -1.06 -16.28 13.12
CA MET A 202 0.01 -15.34 12.81
C MET A 202 1.39 -15.90 13.13
N GLN A 203 1.52 -16.66 14.19
CA GLN A 203 2.77 -17.35 14.52
C GLN A 203 3.16 -18.30 13.39
N LYS A 204 2.25 -19.18 12.94
CA LYS A 204 2.52 -20.13 11.85
C LYS A 204 2.87 -19.44 10.52
N VAL A 205 2.20 -18.33 10.23
CA VAL A 205 2.51 -17.54 9.01
C VAL A 205 3.91 -16.92 9.10
N ASN A 206 4.28 -16.36 10.24
CA ASN A 206 5.60 -15.74 10.44
C ASN A 206 6.75 -16.77 10.46
N GLU A 207 6.49 -18.01 10.91
CA GLU A 207 7.45 -19.12 10.87
C GLU A 207 7.63 -19.71 9.46
N SER A 208 6.70 -19.43 8.55
CA SER A 208 6.75 -19.96 7.18
C SER A 208 7.77 -19.20 6.33
N PRO A 209 8.74 -19.89 5.69
CA PRO A 209 9.73 -19.24 4.83
C PRO A 209 9.13 -18.70 3.52
N VAL A 210 7.89 -19.04 3.21
CA VAL A 210 7.17 -18.58 2.00
C VAL A 210 6.75 -17.14 2.12
N PHE A 211 6.40 -16.70 3.35
CA PHE A 211 5.95 -15.33 3.59
C PHE A 211 7.09 -14.48 4.14
N GLN A 212 7.44 -13.43 3.40
CA GLN A 212 8.44 -12.48 3.89
C GLN A 212 7.90 -11.65 5.06
N MET A 213 6.59 -11.47 5.11
CA MET A 213 5.91 -10.63 6.10
C MET A 213 4.41 -10.89 6.08
N ALA A 214 3.80 -10.81 7.26
CA ALA A 214 2.35 -10.84 7.42
C ALA A 214 1.90 -9.74 8.38
N ASP A 215 0.75 -9.17 8.10
CA ASP A 215 0.10 -8.21 8.98
C ASP A 215 -1.40 -8.51 9.08
N VAL A 216 -2.03 -8.07 10.18
CA VAL A 216 -3.45 -8.29 10.46
C VAL A 216 -4.12 -6.97 10.80
N ASN A 217 -5.33 -6.79 10.28
CA ASN A 217 -6.12 -5.60 10.53
C ASN A 217 -6.78 -5.59 11.93
N LEU A 218 -7.12 -6.79 12.44
CA LEU A 218 -7.79 -6.95 13.71
C LEU A 218 -6.75 -7.06 14.84
N ARG A 219 -6.72 -6.06 15.72
CA ARG A 219 -5.82 -6.02 16.88
C ARG A 219 -6.61 -5.72 18.14
N PHE A 220 -6.31 -6.44 19.21
CA PHE A 220 -6.97 -6.32 20.52
C PHE A 220 -6.05 -5.63 21.53
N THR A 221 -5.28 -4.64 21.09
CA THR A 221 -4.22 -4.01 21.90
C THR A 221 -4.34 -2.51 22.04
N LYS A 222 -5.43 -1.90 21.50
CA LYS A 222 -5.62 -0.45 21.59
C LYS A 222 -5.96 -0.06 23.03
N PRO A 223 -5.11 0.69 23.75
CA PRO A 223 -5.45 1.18 25.08
C PRO A 223 -6.61 2.19 24.99
N GLU A 224 -7.55 2.07 25.90
CA GLU A 224 -8.69 2.96 26.03
C GLU A 224 -8.86 3.37 27.50
N ALA A 225 -8.99 4.66 27.73
CA ALA A 225 -9.40 5.19 29.04
C ALA A 225 -10.94 5.35 29.06
N ARG A 226 -11.62 4.50 29.82
CA ARG A 226 -13.05 4.57 30.01
C ARG A 226 -13.36 5.49 31.18
N ILE A 227 -14.12 6.55 30.93
CA ILE A 227 -14.52 7.52 31.94
C ILE A 227 -15.98 7.28 32.29
N GLU A 228 -16.24 6.91 33.55
CA GLU A 228 -17.58 6.71 34.10
C GLU A 228 -17.93 7.87 35.02
N ILE A 229 -19.06 8.54 34.76
CA ILE A 229 -19.52 9.67 35.56
C ILE A 229 -20.28 9.14 36.79
N ASP A 230 -19.84 9.52 38.00
CA ASP A 230 -20.57 9.29 39.23
C ASP A 230 -21.75 10.26 39.31
N ARG A 231 -22.92 9.81 38.88
CA ARG A 231 -24.14 10.66 38.80
C ARG A 231 -24.66 11.11 40.16
N ASP A 232 -24.47 10.30 41.16
CA ASP A 232 -24.95 10.61 42.51
C ASP A 232 -24.09 11.71 43.12
N LYS A 233 -22.76 11.61 43.03
CA LYS A 233 -21.86 12.69 43.45
C LYS A 233 -22.05 13.95 42.64
N ALA A 234 -22.22 13.85 41.33
CA ALA A 234 -22.46 15.00 40.46
C ALA A 234 -23.73 15.75 40.88
N SER A 235 -24.80 15.01 41.19
CA SER A 235 -26.06 15.58 41.65
C SER A 235 -25.90 16.27 43.02
N LEU A 236 -25.23 15.62 43.96
CA LEU A 236 -24.98 16.17 45.29
C LEU A 236 -24.17 17.48 45.25
N LEU A 237 -23.22 17.58 44.35
CA LEU A 237 -22.37 18.76 44.15
C LEU A 237 -22.97 19.78 43.17
N GLY A 238 -24.20 19.57 42.72
CA GLY A 238 -24.90 20.46 41.81
C GLY A 238 -24.27 20.61 40.43
N VAL A 239 -23.60 19.56 39.93
CA VAL A 239 -22.97 19.53 38.60
C VAL A 239 -23.78 18.67 37.65
N SER A 240 -24.18 19.24 36.51
CA SER A 240 -24.90 18.48 35.50
C SER A 240 -23.95 17.53 34.74
N THR A 241 -24.41 16.32 34.40
CA THR A 241 -23.69 15.38 33.56
C THR A 241 -23.32 15.97 32.20
N ARG A 242 -24.15 16.90 31.70
CA ARG A 242 -23.86 17.63 30.45
C ARG A 242 -22.61 18.49 30.58
N ASN A 243 -22.48 19.23 31.69
CA ASN A 243 -21.32 20.08 31.91
C ASN A 243 -20.04 19.26 32.06
N ILE A 244 -20.12 18.12 32.74
CA ILE A 244 -18.99 17.16 32.82
C ILE A 244 -18.59 16.70 31.44
N ALA A 245 -19.52 16.21 30.63
CA ALA A 245 -19.26 15.72 29.29
C ALA A 245 -18.69 16.80 28.35
N GLN A 246 -19.24 18.02 28.41
CA GLN A 246 -18.73 19.15 27.63
C GLN A 246 -17.32 19.56 28.07
N THR A 247 -17.04 19.59 29.36
CA THR A 247 -15.69 19.90 29.83
C THR A 247 -14.66 18.88 29.38
N LEU A 248 -15.00 17.59 29.49
CA LEU A 248 -14.15 16.51 28.96
C LEU A 248 -13.93 16.67 27.46
N GLN A 249 -14.98 16.98 26.71
CA GLN A 249 -14.90 17.16 25.27
C GLN A 249 -13.98 18.34 24.89
N TYR A 250 -14.15 19.50 25.58
CA TYR A 250 -13.28 20.66 25.33
C TYR A 250 -11.83 20.41 25.75
N ALA A 251 -11.62 19.68 26.81
CA ALA A 251 -10.30 19.40 27.33
C ALA A 251 -9.49 18.39 26.44
N LEU A 252 -10.17 17.34 26.00
CA LEU A 252 -9.50 16.17 25.43
C LEU A 252 -9.62 16.03 23.89
N SER A 253 -10.67 16.55 23.27
CA SER A 253 -10.96 16.29 21.85
C SER A 253 -10.60 17.43 20.89
N GLY A 254 -10.00 18.53 21.38
CA GLY A 254 -9.62 19.65 20.51
C GLY A 254 -10.83 20.27 19.80
N GLN A 255 -11.84 20.67 20.54
CA GLN A 255 -13.09 21.13 19.95
C GLN A 255 -12.98 22.50 19.29
N ARG A 256 -13.69 22.64 18.17
CA ARG A 256 -13.86 23.92 17.50
C ARG A 256 -14.70 24.87 18.36
N MET A 257 -14.08 25.98 18.77
CA MET A 257 -14.71 27.03 19.58
C MET A 257 -15.36 28.12 18.73
N GLY A 258 -14.89 28.31 17.49
CA GLY A 258 -15.41 29.35 16.61
C GLY A 258 -14.60 29.51 15.34
N TYR A 259 -14.80 30.65 14.68
CA TYR A 259 -14.08 31.05 13.50
C TYR A 259 -13.62 32.50 13.63
N PHE A 260 -12.51 32.83 12.96
CA PHE A 260 -12.12 34.20 12.71
C PHE A 260 -11.79 34.40 11.22
N TYR A 261 -11.90 35.63 10.77
CA TYR A 261 -11.60 36.01 9.40
C TYR A 261 -10.31 36.81 9.35
N MET A 262 -9.41 36.42 8.45
CA MET A 262 -8.17 37.14 8.22
C MET A 262 -7.79 37.03 6.73
N ASN A 263 -7.49 38.17 6.10
CA ASN A 263 -7.09 38.23 4.68
C ASN A 263 -8.12 37.58 3.72
N GLY A 264 -9.44 37.76 3.99
CA GLY A 264 -10.49 37.20 3.17
C GLY A 264 -10.71 35.69 3.30
N LYS A 265 -10.02 35.02 4.23
CA LYS A 265 -10.15 33.59 4.53
C LYS A 265 -10.71 33.37 5.92
N GLN A 266 -11.48 32.30 6.06
CA GLN A 266 -12.04 31.86 7.35
C GLN A 266 -11.14 30.82 7.98
N TYR A 267 -10.77 31.02 9.24
CA TYR A 267 -9.93 30.12 10.03
C TYR A 267 -10.73 29.58 11.21
N GLN A 268 -10.49 28.32 11.58
CA GLN A 268 -11.10 27.69 12.74
C GLN A 268 -10.28 27.97 14.00
N ILE A 269 -10.96 28.24 15.11
CA ILE A 269 -10.35 28.31 16.43
C ILE A 269 -10.57 26.94 17.09
N LEU A 270 -9.50 26.20 17.33
CA LEU A 270 -9.51 24.94 18.07
C LEU A 270 -8.98 25.19 19.48
N GLY A 271 -9.76 24.77 20.48
CA GLY A 271 -9.37 24.83 21.88
C GLY A 271 -9.02 23.43 22.39
N GLU A 272 -7.84 23.28 22.97
CA GLU A 272 -7.39 22.06 23.61
C GLU A 272 -6.48 22.35 24.80
N ILE A 273 -6.39 21.41 25.74
CA ILE A 273 -5.42 21.52 26.85
C ILE A 273 -4.00 21.32 26.29
N ASN A 274 -3.04 22.06 26.85
CA ASN A 274 -1.64 21.94 26.47
C ASN A 274 -1.18 20.49 26.60
N ARG A 275 -0.45 20.03 25.58
CA ARG A 275 0.00 18.66 25.41
C ARG A 275 0.85 18.14 26.54
N GLN A 276 1.70 18.99 27.11
CA GLN A 276 2.54 18.63 28.27
C GLN A 276 1.72 18.23 29.52
N GLN A 277 0.47 18.67 29.59
CA GLN A 277 -0.47 18.35 30.67
C GLN A 277 -1.36 17.12 30.35
N ARG A 278 -1.14 16.47 29.18
CA ARG A 278 -1.88 15.28 28.73
C ARG A 278 -1.00 14.03 28.60
N ASN A 279 0.27 14.08 29.05
CA ASN A 279 1.23 12.98 28.85
C ASN A 279 1.02 11.78 29.78
N THR A 280 0.27 11.93 30.86
CA THR A 280 -0.14 10.85 31.75
C THR A 280 -1.60 10.50 31.51
N PRO A 281 -2.05 9.27 31.85
CA PRO A 281 -3.47 8.90 31.71
C PRO A 281 -4.30 9.92 32.42
N VAL A 282 -4.87 10.80 31.68
CA VAL A 282 -5.74 11.93 31.94
C VAL A 282 -5.57 12.49 33.37
N ASP A 283 -4.69 13.47 33.54
CA ASP A 283 -4.63 14.21 34.83
C ASP A 283 -5.90 15.04 34.99
N LEU A 284 -7.01 14.34 35.38
CA LEU A 284 -8.32 14.94 35.62
C LEU A 284 -8.31 15.90 36.83
N LYS A 285 -7.26 15.85 37.64
CA LYS A 285 -7.11 16.73 38.80
C LYS A 285 -6.87 18.19 38.43
N SER A 286 -6.33 18.40 37.23
CA SER A 286 -6.13 19.77 36.71
C SER A 286 -7.35 20.35 36.01
N ILE A 287 -8.43 19.58 35.84
CA ILE A 287 -9.64 19.98 35.14
C ILE A 287 -10.75 20.28 36.15
N TYR A 288 -11.40 21.40 35.97
CA TYR A 288 -12.51 21.83 36.86
C TYR A 288 -13.80 21.99 36.06
N VAL A 289 -14.90 21.62 36.69
CA VAL A 289 -16.26 21.80 36.16
C VAL A 289 -17.02 22.78 37.08
N ARG A 290 -17.76 23.70 36.49
CA ARG A 290 -18.56 24.67 37.24
C ARG A 290 -19.88 24.03 37.70
N SER A 291 -20.16 24.13 38.99
CA SER A 291 -21.46 23.74 39.56
C SER A 291 -22.54 24.79 39.28
N ASN A 292 -23.80 24.44 39.55
CA ASN A 292 -24.94 25.38 39.45
C ASN A 292 -24.82 26.56 40.41
N ASN A 293 -24.11 26.39 41.52
CA ASN A 293 -23.86 27.43 42.53
C ASN A 293 -22.65 28.30 42.17
N GLY A 294 -21.97 28.04 41.06
CA GLY A 294 -20.82 28.79 40.61
C GLY A 294 -19.47 28.32 41.14
N GLU A 295 -19.44 27.27 41.97
CA GLU A 295 -18.21 26.69 42.50
C GLU A 295 -17.48 25.85 41.47
N MET A 296 -16.15 25.82 41.55
CA MET A 296 -15.30 25.03 40.68
C MET A 296 -14.93 23.70 41.34
N ILE A 297 -15.43 22.60 40.79
CA ILE A 297 -15.25 21.26 41.33
C ILE A 297 -14.27 20.50 40.43
N GLN A 298 -13.27 19.86 41.03
CA GLN A 298 -12.32 19.02 40.30
C GLN A 298 -13.04 17.84 39.66
N LEU A 299 -12.69 17.56 38.40
CA LEU A 299 -13.35 16.52 37.63
C LEU A 299 -13.07 15.12 38.20
N ASP A 300 -11.89 14.91 38.80
CA ASP A 300 -11.48 13.64 39.42
C ASP A 300 -12.46 13.20 40.57
N ASN A 301 -13.15 14.17 41.20
CA ASN A 301 -14.16 13.87 42.20
C ASN A 301 -15.49 13.37 41.62
N LEU A 302 -15.72 13.60 40.33
CA LEU A 302 -16.99 13.37 39.63
C LEU A 302 -16.96 12.18 38.69
N VAL A 303 -15.76 11.65 38.40
CA VAL A 303 -15.59 10.56 37.41
C VAL A 303 -14.63 9.51 37.93
N LYS A 304 -14.81 8.31 37.44
CA LYS A 304 -13.90 7.17 37.61
C LYS A 304 -13.27 6.82 36.29
N VAL A 305 -11.95 6.77 36.25
CA VAL A 305 -11.21 6.34 35.06
C VAL A 305 -10.76 4.90 35.21
N THR A 306 -11.05 4.07 34.24
CA THR A 306 -10.55 2.68 34.13
C THR A 306 -9.85 2.51 32.81
N GLU A 307 -8.65 1.93 32.85
CA GLU A 307 -7.93 1.58 31.64
C GLU A 307 -8.43 0.22 31.16
N ASN A 308 -8.88 0.18 29.93
CA ASN A 308 -9.35 -1.02 29.26
C ASN A 308 -8.69 -1.13 27.88
N VAL A 309 -8.88 -2.27 27.23
CA VAL A 309 -8.56 -2.45 25.83
C VAL A 309 -9.81 -2.17 25.01
N ALA A 310 -9.71 -1.21 24.09
CA ALA A 310 -10.81 -0.89 23.18
C ALA A 310 -11.18 -2.10 22.34
N PRO A 311 -12.47 -2.32 22.04
CA PRO A 311 -12.86 -3.28 21.03
C PRO A 311 -12.22 -2.93 19.69
N PRO A 312 -11.72 -3.92 18.94
CA PRO A 312 -11.07 -3.67 17.67
C PRO A 312 -12.03 -3.07 16.64
N GLN A 313 -11.49 -2.31 15.72
CA GLN A 313 -12.27 -1.79 14.60
C GLN A 313 -12.66 -2.95 13.67
N LEU A 314 -13.96 -3.17 13.47
CA LEU A 314 -14.48 -4.21 12.60
C LEU A 314 -14.55 -3.72 11.15
N TYR A 315 -13.87 -4.42 10.26
CA TYR A 315 -13.96 -4.16 8.83
C TYR A 315 -15.00 -5.09 8.20
N ARG A 316 -15.83 -4.55 7.32
CA ARG A 316 -16.79 -5.32 6.52
C ARG A 316 -16.25 -5.40 5.08
N TYR A 317 -16.25 -6.60 4.54
CA TYR A 317 -15.80 -6.91 3.18
C TYR A 317 -16.96 -7.41 2.33
#